data_8d2321628b3add2e60fd9b98e4d08a02
#
_entry.id   8d2321628b3add2e60fd9b98e4d08a02
#
_cell.length_a   1.000
_cell.length_b   1.000
_cell.length_c   1.000
_cell.angle_alpha   90.00
_cell.angle_beta   90.00
_cell.angle_gamma   90.00
#
_symmetry.space_group_name_H-M   'P 1'
#
loop_
_entity.id
_entity.type
_entity.pdbx_description
1 polymer ?
#
loop_
_entity_poly.entity_id
_entity_poly.type
_entity_poly.pdbx_seq_one_letter_code
_entity_poly.pdbx_strand_id
1 'polypeptide(L)'
;YKGVVAVHSEKTSYFTSSPSHSLSRPSVSEVVSVRDMIEFATDAEFKGTLHIAHISTKGALTLVKEAKKEGKIKVTSGATPHHALFNMEKENTYLKMNPPLRDEEDRAYIFSSLLSGDIDWVESDHAPHTKEDKEKGKCGIPGFKGTLLLLDALRENGMSEENLERIFNTNAAHAFGIDISPLPLPINTKEREEIAGNRYPFDPYAL
;
A
#
# COMPACT_ATOMS: atom_id res chain seq x y z
N TYR A 1 22.52 9.38 -7.42
CA TYR A 1 21.82 9.01 -6.20
C TYR A 1 21.70 7.49 -6.11
N LYS A 2 21.96 6.91 -4.96
CA LYS A 2 21.94 5.45 -4.73
C LYS A 2 20.91 5.02 -3.66
N GLY A 3 20.14 5.95 -3.14
CA GLY A 3 19.12 5.67 -2.14
C GLY A 3 17.80 5.20 -2.74
N VAL A 4 16.75 5.16 -1.92
CA VAL A 4 15.39 4.82 -2.34
C VAL A 4 14.70 6.08 -2.90
N VAL A 5 14.06 5.94 -4.05
CA VAL A 5 13.11 6.93 -4.60
C VAL A 5 11.74 6.29 -4.54
N ALA A 6 10.91 6.75 -3.62
CA ALA A 6 9.53 6.32 -3.49
C ALA A 6 8.60 7.21 -4.35
N VAL A 7 7.69 6.59 -5.08
CA VAL A 7 6.79 7.28 -5.99
C VAL A 7 5.34 6.90 -5.75
N HIS A 8 4.47 7.91 -5.67
CA HIS A 8 3.04 7.76 -5.85
C HIS A 8 2.75 7.64 -7.34
N SER A 9 2.10 6.58 -7.76
CA SER A 9 1.96 6.22 -9.17
C SER A 9 0.52 6.28 -9.64
N GLU A 10 0.04 7.48 -10.01
CA GLU A 10 -1.24 7.68 -10.71
C GLU A 10 -1.07 8.74 -11.80
N LYS A 11 -1.26 8.37 -13.07
CA LYS A 11 -1.15 9.26 -14.22
C LYS A 11 -2.43 10.06 -14.37
N THR A 12 -2.39 11.36 -14.03
CA THR A 12 -3.56 12.23 -13.94
C THR A 12 -4.31 12.42 -15.28
N SER A 13 -3.64 12.24 -16.42
CA SER A 13 -4.27 12.30 -17.74
C SER A 13 -5.30 11.18 -18.00
N TYR A 14 -5.33 10.15 -17.15
CA TYR A 14 -6.32 9.07 -17.18
C TYR A 14 -7.47 9.27 -16.20
N PHE A 15 -7.46 10.34 -15.41
CA PHE A 15 -8.56 10.62 -14.49
C PHE A 15 -9.81 11.02 -15.28
N THR A 16 -10.95 10.59 -14.78
CA THR A 16 -12.25 10.82 -15.38
C THR A 16 -13.16 11.63 -14.48
N SER A 17 -14.22 12.20 -15.03
CA SER A 17 -15.27 12.81 -14.24
C SER A 17 -16.24 11.71 -13.78
N SER A 18 -16.27 11.42 -12.48
CA SER A 18 -17.20 10.45 -11.88
C SER A 18 -17.56 10.89 -10.47
N PRO A 19 -18.80 10.66 -9.98
CA PRO A 19 -19.15 10.87 -8.59
C PRO A 19 -18.44 9.86 -7.64
N SER A 20 -18.11 8.66 -8.12
CA SER A 20 -17.29 7.71 -7.38
C SER A 20 -15.82 8.12 -7.48
N HIS A 21 -15.16 8.20 -6.34
CA HIS A 21 -13.72 8.49 -6.27
C HIS A 21 -12.90 7.40 -6.95
N SER A 22 -13.25 6.13 -6.72
CA SER A 22 -12.60 4.97 -7.32
C SER A 22 -12.72 4.97 -8.84
N LEU A 23 -13.89 5.26 -9.38
CA LEU A 23 -14.10 5.33 -10.83
C LEU A 23 -13.47 6.58 -11.46
N SER A 24 -13.34 7.68 -10.71
CA SER A 24 -12.66 8.88 -11.22
C SER A 24 -11.14 8.72 -11.38
N ARG A 25 -10.56 7.73 -10.73
CA ARG A 25 -9.12 7.41 -10.73
C ARG A 25 -8.92 5.92 -11.11
N PRO A 26 -9.20 5.54 -12.36
CA PRO A 26 -9.27 4.14 -12.79
C PRO A 26 -7.91 3.43 -12.65
N SER A 27 -7.93 2.11 -12.48
CA SER A 27 -6.74 1.25 -12.29
C SER A 27 -5.67 1.46 -13.37
N VAL A 28 -6.09 1.76 -14.61
CA VAL A 28 -5.16 2.07 -15.71
C VAL A 28 -4.27 3.28 -15.42
N SER A 29 -4.71 4.24 -14.60
CA SER A 29 -3.89 5.41 -14.23
C SER A 29 -2.65 5.00 -13.43
N GLU A 30 -2.78 4.03 -12.54
CA GLU A 30 -1.67 3.46 -11.78
C GLU A 30 -0.78 2.58 -12.68
N VAL A 31 -1.37 1.68 -13.47
CA VAL A 31 -0.63 0.77 -14.35
C VAL A 31 0.28 1.53 -15.30
N VAL A 32 -0.24 2.58 -15.97
CA VAL A 32 0.56 3.38 -16.91
C VAL A 32 1.63 4.18 -16.17
N SER A 33 1.31 4.75 -15.00
CA SER A 33 2.29 5.48 -14.21
C SER A 33 3.44 4.58 -13.74
N VAL A 34 3.13 3.38 -13.26
CA VAL A 34 4.17 2.41 -12.85
C VAL A 34 5.06 2.00 -14.03
N ARG A 35 4.47 1.77 -15.20
CA ARG A 35 5.24 1.50 -16.43
C ARG A 35 6.20 2.64 -16.74
N ASP A 36 5.68 3.87 -16.78
CA ASP A 36 6.51 5.06 -17.07
C ASP A 36 7.67 5.18 -16.07
N MET A 37 7.43 4.94 -14.77
CA MET A 37 8.47 5.02 -13.74
C MET A 37 9.55 3.95 -13.91
N ILE A 38 9.17 2.72 -14.26
CA ILE A 38 10.12 1.63 -14.54
C ILE A 38 10.96 1.95 -15.79
N GLU A 39 10.32 2.45 -16.85
CA GLU A 39 10.99 2.87 -18.09
C GLU A 39 11.98 4.00 -17.80
N PHE A 40 11.56 5.08 -17.13
CA PHE A 40 12.44 6.20 -16.80
C PHE A 40 13.64 5.78 -15.93
N ALA A 41 13.42 4.92 -14.93
CA ALA A 41 14.49 4.42 -14.09
C ALA A 41 15.48 3.54 -14.88
N THR A 42 14.96 2.77 -15.83
CA THR A 42 15.77 1.92 -16.72
C THR A 42 16.60 2.76 -17.68
N ASP A 43 15.98 3.73 -18.37
CA ASP A 43 16.65 4.61 -19.33
C ASP A 43 17.71 5.50 -18.66
N ALA A 44 17.45 5.91 -17.41
CA ALA A 44 18.41 6.66 -16.60
C ALA A 44 19.49 5.78 -15.97
N GLU A 45 19.50 4.47 -16.21
CA GLU A 45 20.39 3.50 -15.55
C GLU A 45 20.45 3.71 -14.03
N PHE A 46 19.30 3.91 -13.40
CA PHE A 46 19.21 4.30 -11.99
C PHE A 46 19.87 3.26 -11.09
N LYS A 47 20.81 3.69 -10.24
CA LYS A 47 21.63 2.82 -9.36
C LYS A 47 21.09 2.68 -7.94
N GLY A 48 20.01 3.38 -7.61
CA GLY A 48 19.26 3.24 -6.35
C GLY A 48 18.14 2.22 -6.45
N THR A 49 17.17 2.32 -5.55
CA THR A 49 15.96 1.50 -5.56
C THR A 49 14.75 2.36 -5.92
N LEU A 50 14.05 2.01 -7.00
CA LEU A 50 12.73 2.56 -7.29
C LEU A 50 11.71 1.85 -6.41
N HIS A 51 10.98 2.60 -5.59
CA HIS A 51 9.93 2.05 -4.75
C HIS A 51 8.56 2.55 -5.21
N ILE A 52 7.69 1.62 -5.58
CA ILE A 52 6.29 1.90 -5.91
C ILE A 52 5.49 1.84 -4.61
N ALA A 53 5.15 3.02 -4.08
CA ALA A 53 4.43 3.14 -2.82
C ALA A 53 2.94 2.73 -2.98
N HIS A 54 2.35 2.19 -1.91
CA HIS A 54 0.91 1.88 -1.76
C HIS A 54 0.27 1.30 -3.04
N ILE A 55 0.92 0.30 -3.65
CA ILE A 55 0.42 -0.34 -4.88
C ILE A 55 -0.97 -0.92 -4.65
N SER A 56 -1.90 -0.66 -5.56
CA SER A 56 -3.31 -0.99 -5.38
C SER A 56 -3.90 -1.89 -6.46
N THR A 57 -3.19 -2.11 -7.59
CA THR A 57 -3.73 -2.85 -8.72
C THR A 57 -2.89 -4.05 -9.10
N LYS A 58 -3.55 -5.13 -9.56
CA LYS A 58 -2.94 -6.34 -10.12
C LYS A 58 -2.03 -6.00 -11.31
N GLY A 59 -2.50 -5.13 -12.21
CA GLY A 59 -1.73 -4.75 -13.40
C GLY A 59 -0.42 -4.05 -13.06
N ALA A 60 -0.41 -3.12 -12.11
CA ALA A 60 0.80 -2.44 -11.66
C ALA A 60 1.77 -3.40 -10.96
N LEU A 61 1.28 -4.26 -10.08
CA LEU A 61 2.14 -5.23 -9.39
C LEU A 61 2.75 -6.25 -10.37
N THR A 62 2.01 -6.62 -11.42
CA THR A 62 2.55 -7.50 -12.47
C THR A 62 3.77 -6.85 -13.15
N LEU A 63 3.70 -5.56 -13.49
CA LEU A 63 4.85 -4.82 -14.06
C LEU A 63 6.04 -4.76 -13.09
N VAL A 64 5.80 -4.55 -11.81
CA VAL A 64 6.85 -4.59 -10.78
C VAL A 64 7.53 -5.96 -10.73
N LYS A 65 6.74 -7.05 -10.75
CA LYS A 65 7.27 -8.43 -10.76
C LYS A 65 8.09 -8.72 -12.00
N GLU A 66 7.66 -8.25 -13.17
CA GLU A 66 8.40 -8.37 -14.42
C GLU A 66 9.73 -7.60 -14.36
N ALA A 67 9.72 -6.36 -13.88
CA ALA A 67 10.92 -5.56 -13.71
C ALA A 67 11.92 -6.18 -12.71
N LYS A 68 11.43 -6.75 -11.60
CA LYS A 68 12.26 -7.54 -10.66
C LYS A 68 12.93 -8.73 -11.36
N LYS A 69 12.19 -9.44 -12.19
CA LYS A 69 12.69 -10.60 -12.95
C LYS A 69 13.73 -10.21 -14.01
N GLU A 70 13.51 -9.08 -14.68
CA GLU A 70 14.49 -8.56 -15.66
C GLU A 70 15.79 -8.11 -15.01
N GLY A 71 15.76 -7.60 -13.80
CA GLY A 71 16.94 -7.25 -13.01
C GLY A 71 17.75 -6.05 -13.54
N LYS A 72 17.19 -5.24 -14.44
CA LYS A 72 17.88 -4.06 -14.99
C LYS A 72 18.03 -2.93 -13.98
N ILE A 73 17.01 -2.79 -13.11
CA ILE A 73 16.97 -1.84 -11.99
C ILE A 73 16.54 -2.57 -10.71
N LYS A 74 16.86 -1.97 -9.57
CA LYS A 74 16.25 -2.41 -8.30
C LYS A 74 14.89 -1.76 -8.16
N VAL A 75 13.83 -2.57 -8.07
CA VAL A 75 12.46 -2.11 -7.86
C VAL A 75 11.83 -2.84 -6.68
N THR A 76 11.07 -2.13 -5.87
CA THR A 76 10.31 -2.65 -4.74
C THR A 76 8.89 -2.08 -4.77
N SER A 77 7.97 -2.73 -4.06
CA SER A 77 6.60 -2.24 -3.89
C SER A 77 6.14 -2.39 -2.44
N GLY A 78 5.33 -1.46 -1.98
CA GLY A 78 4.63 -1.54 -0.72
C GLY A 78 3.12 -1.60 -0.94
N ALA A 79 2.39 -2.26 -0.04
CA ALA A 79 0.94 -2.25 -0.04
C ALA A 79 0.38 -1.80 1.31
N THR A 80 -0.78 -1.17 1.26
CA THR A 80 -1.45 -0.67 2.46
C THR A 80 -2.51 -1.63 2.95
N PRO A 81 -2.86 -1.58 4.25
CA PRO A 81 -3.94 -2.37 4.81
C PRO A 81 -5.28 -2.16 4.10
N HIS A 82 -5.60 -0.92 3.75
CA HIS A 82 -6.88 -0.63 3.13
C HIS A 82 -7.00 -1.21 1.70
N HIS A 83 -5.93 -1.25 0.90
CA HIS A 83 -5.96 -1.88 -0.40
C HIS A 83 -5.97 -3.43 -0.33
N ALA A 84 -5.49 -4.01 0.77
CA ALA A 84 -5.52 -5.45 0.99
C ALA A 84 -6.83 -5.95 1.62
N LEU A 85 -7.49 -5.12 2.46
CA LEU A 85 -8.65 -5.52 3.25
C LEU A 85 -9.99 -5.03 2.68
N PHE A 86 -10.01 -3.93 1.91
CA PHE A 86 -11.22 -3.30 1.41
C PHE A 86 -11.22 -3.18 -0.11
N ASN A 87 -12.39 -3.35 -0.70
CA ASN A 87 -12.65 -3.06 -2.10
C ASN A 87 -13.50 -1.79 -2.26
N MET A 88 -13.73 -1.35 -3.49
CA MET A 88 -14.46 -0.12 -3.81
C MET A 88 -15.93 -0.13 -3.38
N GLU A 89 -16.52 -1.27 -3.06
CA GLU A 89 -17.88 -1.35 -2.52
C GLU A 89 -18.00 -0.72 -1.13
N LYS A 90 -16.87 -0.63 -0.40
CA LYS A 90 -16.76 0.07 0.88
C LYS A 90 -16.54 1.57 0.75
N GLU A 91 -16.40 2.11 -0.49
CA GLU A 91 -16.13 3.51 -0.72
C GLU A 91 -17.19 4.41 -0.05
N ASN A 92 -16.70 5.34 0.74
CA ASN A 92 -17.51 6.39 1.36
C ASN A 92 -16.63 7.61 1.67
N THR A 93 -17.24 8.69 2.16
CA THR A 93 -16.53 9.94 2.49
C THR A 93 -15.31 9.73 3.40
N TYR A 94 -15.42 8.83 4.39
CA TYR A 94 -14.35 8.59 5.37
C TYR A 94 -13.29 7.62 4.86
N LEU A 95 -13.62 6.75 3.88
CA LEU A 95 -12.70 5.83 3.21
C LEU A 95 -12.15 6.38 1.88
N LYS A 96 -12.00 7.69 1.77
CA LYS A 96 -11.42 8.34 0.59
C LYS A 96 -9.92 8.54 0.78
N MET A 97 -9.11 7.90 -0.09
CA MET A 97 -7.63 7.99 -0.13
C MET A 97 -7.11 7.93 -1.57
N ASN A 98 -5.83 8.13 -1.78
CA ASN A 98 -5.16 8.03 -3.09
C ASN A 98 -3.93 7.10 -2.98
N PRO A 99 -3.84 6.04 -3.81
CA PRO A 99 -4.84 5.56 -4.77
C PRO A 99 -6.17 5.20 -4.10
N PRO A 100 -7.31 5.23 -4.84
CA PRO A 100 -8.59 4.83 -4.28
C PRO A 100 -8.67 3.32 -4.08
N LEU A 101 -9.69 2.86 -3.34
CA LEU A 101 -10.02 1.44 -3.26
C LEU A 101 -10.34 0.91 -4.66
N ARG A 102 -9.94 -0.33 -4.93
CA ARG A 102 -10.11 -1.00 -6.22
C ARG A 102 -11.25 -2.03 -6.15
N ASP A 103 -11.50 -2.70 -7.27
CA ASP A 103 -12.43 -3.81 -7.29
C ASP A 103 -11.93 -5.01 -6.48
N GLU A 104 -12.76 -6.04 -6.38
CA GLU A 104 -12.43 -7.23 -5.59
C GLU A 104 -11.30 -8.05 -6.21
N GLU A 105 -11.13 -8.03 -7.54
CA GLU A 105 -10.04 -8.75 -8.21
C GLU A 105 -8.68 -8.13 -7.84
N ASP A 106 -8.57 -6.82 -7.91
CA ASP A 106 -7.37 -6.09 -7.50
C ASP A 106 -7.08 -6.30 -6.01
N ARG A 107 -8.08 -6.12 -5.13
CA ARG A 107 -7.94 -6.35 -3.68
C ARG A 107 -7.44 -7.75 -3.35
N ALA A 108 -8.08 -8.77 -3.91
CA ALA A 108 -7.73 -10.16 -3.65
C ALA A 108 -6.32 -10.50 -4.16
N TYR A 109 -5.93 -9.90 -5.30
CA TYR A 109 -4.58 -10.06 -5.83
C TYR A 109 -3.52 -9.41 -4.93
N ILE A 110 -3.76 -8.19 -4.42
CA ILE A 110 -2.85 -7.54 -3.48
C ILE A 110 -2.70 -8.36 -2.20
N PHE A 111 -3.82 -8.84 -1.62
CA PHE A 111 -3.78 -9.66 -0.41
C PHE A 111 -3.00 -10.97 -0.63
N SER A 112 -3.28 -11.70 -1.72
CA SER A 112 -2.55 -12.93 -2.05
C SER A 112 -1.07 -12.69 -2.35
N SER A 113 -0.73 -11.53 -2.90
CA SER A 113 0.66 -11.15 -3.21
C SER A 113 1.46 -10.75 -1.97
N LEU A 114 0.80 -10.28 -0.92
CA LEU A 114 1.41 -10.15 0.42
C LEU A 114 1.72 -11.55 0.98
N LEU A 115 0.76 -12.47 0.93
CA LEU A 115 0.94 -13.85 1.41
C LEU A 115 2.07 -14.59 0.69
N SER A 116 2.22 -14.39 -0.62
CA SER A 116 3.28 -15.03 -1.42
C SER A 116 4.66 -14.35 -1.30
N GLY A 117 4.74 -13.14 -0.71
CA GLY A 117 5.97 -12.35 -0.63
C GLY A 117 6.34 -11.63 -1.93
N ASP A 118 5.43 -11.48 -2.87
CA ASP A 118 5.62 -10.71 -4.11
C ASP A 118 5.69 -9.19 -3.85
N ILE A 119 5.02 -8.72 -2.78
CA ILE A 119 5.09 -7.36 -2.27
C ILE A 119 6.16 -7.30 -1.18
N ASP A 120 7.01 -6.28 -1.22
CA ASP A 120 8.21 -6.22 -0.39
C ASP A 120 7.91 -5.88 1.07
N TRP A 121 6.98 -4.93 1.33
CA TRP A 121 6.58 -4.57 2.70
C TRP A 121 5.20 -3.94 2.79
N VAL A 122 4.70 -3.88 4.02
CA VAL A 122 3.45 -3.20 4.36
C VAL A 122 3.72 -1.73 4.68
N GLU A 123 2.89 -0.84 4.16
CA GLU A 123 2.90 0.60 4.42
C GLU A 123 1.59 1.01 5.08
N SER A 124 1.65 1.90 6.06
CA SER A 124 0.43 2.37 6.73
C SER A 124 -0.33 3.40 5.90
N ASP A 125 0.35 4.16 5.07
CA ASP A 125 -0.15 5.38 4.42
C ASP A 125 -0.98 6.25 5.38
N HIS A 126 -0.45 6.42 6.60
CA HIS A 126 -1.14 7.08 7.71
C HIS A 126 -1.27 8.58 7.45
N ALA A 127 -2.44 9.01 6.99
CA ALA A 127 -2.75 10.40 6.66
C ALA A 127 -4.10 10.83 7.27
N PRO A 128 -4.16 11.04 8.60
CA PRO A 128 -5.40 11.38 9.29
C PRO A 128 -5.88 12.80 8.93
N HIS A 129 -7.19 12.94 8.86
CA HIS A 129 -7.89 14.20 8.66
C HIS A 129 -8.99 14.39 9.70
N THR A 130 -9.45 15.63 9.89
CA THR A 130 -10.66 15.90 10.67
C THR A 130 -11.91 15.42 9.90
N LYS A 131 -13.05 15.27 10.60
CA LYS A 131 -14.32 14.97 9.93
C LYS A 131 -14.69 16.05 8.92
N GLU A 132 -14.49 17.30 9.28
CA GLU A 132 -14.75 18.45 8.39
C GLU A 132 -13.90 18.40 7.11
N ASP A 133 -12.62 18.01 7.21
CA ASP A 133 -11.77 17.84 6.04
C ASP A 133 -12.28 16.71 5.14
N LYS A 134 -12.70 15.60 5.73
CA LYS A 134 -13.28 14.48 4.98
C LYS A 134 -14.57 14.89 4.26
N GLU A 135 -15.46 15.63 4.91
CA GLU A 135 -16.67 16.18 4.32
C GLU A 135 -16.39 17.15 3.16
N LYS A 136 -15.27 17.87 3.22
CA LYS A 136 -14.74 18.68 2.11
C LYS A 136 -14.00 17.87 1.03
N GLY A 137 -14.01 16.55 1.15
CA GLY A 137 -13.47 15.63 0.16
C GLY A 137 -11.95 15.38 0.24
N LYS A 138 -11.28 15.73 1.35
CA LYS A 138 -9.85 15.43 1.53
C LYS A 138 -9.58 13.93 1.52
N CYS A 139 -8.50 13.54 0.84
CA CYS A 139 -8.04 12.15 0.74
C CYS A 139 -7.00 11.85 1.82
N GLY A 140 -7.08 10.66 2.40
CA GLY A 140 -6.23 10.19 3.48
C GLY A 140 -7.04 9.69 4.67
N ILE A 141 -6.53 8.65 5.33
CA ILE A 141 -7.17 7.99 6.48
C ILE A 141 -6.14 7.65 7.56
N PRO A 142 -6.54 7.50 8.83
CA PRO A 142 -5.67 6.91 9.85
C PRO A 142 -5.43 5.42 9.55
N GLY A 143 -4.18 5.05 9.25
CA GLY A 143 -3.81 3.70 8.77
C GLY A 143 -3.33 2.72 9.85
N PHE A 144 -2.97 3.18 11.06
CA PHE A 144 -2.30 2.34 12.04
C PHE A 144 -3.13 1.14 12.54
N LYS A 145 -4.42 1.33 12.79
CA LYS A 145 -5.32 0.21 13.14
C LYS A 145 -5.35 -0.82 12.01
N GLY A 146 -5.45 -0.36 10.77
CA GLY A 146 -5.43 -1.25 9.61
C GLY A 146 -4.16 -2.09 9.51
N THR A 147 -3.00 -1.53 9.89
CA THR A 147 -1.74 -2.29 9.92
C THR A 147 -1.81 -3.47 10.89
N LEU A 148 -2.42 -3.29 12.07
CA LEU A 148 -2.62 -4.38 13.03
C LEU A 148 -3.63 -5.42 12.52
N LEU A 149 -4.75 -4.97 11.95
CA LEU A 149 -5.76 -5.85 11.35
C LEU A 149 -5.19 -6.67 10.19
N LEU A 150 -4.35 -6.06 9.35
CA LEU A 150 -3.70 -6.78 8.25
C LEU A 150 -2.70 -7.80 8.77
N LEU A 151 -1.93 -7.47 9.82
CA LEU A 151 -1.02 -8.40 10.47
C LEU A 151 -1.76 -9.66 10.94
N ASP A 152 -2.90 -9.49 11.62
CA ASP A 152 -3.70 -10.62 12.08
C ASP A 152 -4.32 -11.40 10.92
N ALA A 153 -4.86 -10.71 9.91
CA ALA A 153 -5.44 -11.36 8.74
C ALA A 153 -4.40 -12.22 8.00
N LEU A 154 -3.17 -11.73 7.82
CA LEU A 154 -2.10 -12.49 7.17
C LEU A 154 -1.67 -13.70 8.02
N ARG A 155 -1.60 -13.54 9.34
CA ARG A 155 -1.30 -14.63 10.29
C ARG A 155 -2.37 -15.73 10.24
N GLU A 156 -3.65 -15.35 10.30
CA GLU A 156 -4.80 -16.26 10.20
C GLU A 156 -4.85 -16.99 8.86
N ASN A 157 -4.32 -16.39 7.80
CA ASN A 157 -4.20 -17.02 6.49
C ASN A 157 -2.87 -17.77 6.28
N GLY A 158 -2.16 -18.08 7.36
CA GLY A 158 -1.04 -19.02 7.37
C GLY A 158 0.33 -18.43 7.05
N MET A 159 0.48 -17.10 7.07
CA MET A 159 1.82 -16.50 6.94
C MET A 159 2.65 -16.80 8.19
N SER A 160 3.89 -17.26 8.01
CA SER A 160 4.80 -17.51 9.12
C SER A 160 5.25 -16.23 9.82
N GLU A 161 5.56 -16.30 11.12
CA GLU A 161 6.06 -15.14 11.88
C GLU A 161 7.34 -14.56 11.29
N GLU A 162 8.20 -15.38 10.69
CA GLU A 162 9.39 -14.92 9.97
C GLU A 162 9.03 -14.07 8.76
N ASN A 163 8.06 -14.48 7.96
CA ASN A 163 7.62 -13.71 6.80
C ASN A 163 6.86 -12.45 7.21
N LEU A 164 6.06 -12.50 8.26
CA LEU A 164 5.40 -11.32 8.84
C LEU A 164 6.46 -10.31 9.29
N GLU A 165 7.47 -10.74 10.03
CA GLU A 165 8.55 -9.87 10.47
C GLU A 165 9.28 -9.23 9.28
N ARG A 166 9.52 -9.98 8.21
CA ARG A 166 10.15 -9.45 7.00
C ARG A 166 9.35 -8.33 6.35
N ILE A 167 8.04 -8.53 6.12
CA ILE A 167 7.21 -7.55 5.39
C ILE A 167 6.73 -6.38 6.25
N PHE A 168 6.69 -6.53 7.57
CA PHE A 168 6.30 -5.43 8.47
C PHE A 168 7.50 -4.66 9.02
N ASN A 169 8.73 -5.17 8.87
CA ASN A 169 9.91 -4.61 9.53
C ASN A 169 11.16 -4.68 8.65
N THR A 170 11.83 -5.85 8.54
CA THR A 170 13.21 -5.93 8.06
C THR A 170 13.40 -5.62 6.60
N ASN A 171 12.46 -5.91 5.71
CA ASN A 171 12.60 -5.60 4.28
C ASN A 171 12.71 -4.08 4.04
N ALA A 172 11.87 -3.29 4.69
CA ALA A 172 11.94 -1.83 4.59
C ALA A 172 13.26 -1.31 5.19
N ALA A 173 13.63 -1.80 6.38
CA ALA A 173 14.88 -1.41 7.02
C ALA A 173 16.10 -1.65 6.12
N HIS A 174 16.19 -2.83 5.50
CA HIS A 174 17.26 -3.16 4.56
C HIS A 174 17.26 -2.23 3.33
N ALA A 175 16.07 -1.94 2.77
CA ALA A 175 15.96 -1.06 1.60
C ALA A 175 16.44 0.37 1.89
N PHE A 176 16.16 0.87 3.08
CA PHE A 176 16.56 2.21 3.52
C PHE A 176 17.94 2.26 4.18
N GLY A 177 18.62 1.12 4.36
CA GLY A 177 19.93 1.04 5.02
C GLY A 177 19.87 1.41 6.50
N ILE A 178 18.74 1.12 7.15
CA ILE A 178 18.53 1.37 8.58
C ILE A 178 18.91 0.10 9.34
N ASP A 179 19.84 0.25 10.28
CA ASP A 179 20.16 -0.83 11.22
C ASP A 179 19.15 -0.80 12.37
N ILE A 180 18.26 -1.79 12.38
CA ILE A 180 17.27 -1.95 13.44
C ILE A 180 17.41 -3.35 14.04
N SER A 181 17.36 -3.40 15.37
CA SER A 181 17.06 -4.68 16.02
C SER A 181 15.58 -4.98 15.80
N PRO A 182 15.22 -6.17 15.25
CA PRO A 182 13.83 -6.53 15.03
C PRO A 182 13.03 -6.39 16.31
N LEU A 183 11.95 -5.61 16.25
CA LEU A 183 11.00 -5.57 17.36
C LEU A 183 10.02 -6.74 17.20
N PRO A 184 9.73 -7.48 18.25
CA PRO A 184 8.77 -8.57 18.17
C PRO A 184 7.40 -8.01 17.74
N LEU A 185 6.80 -8.67 16.74
CA LEU A 185 5.46 -8.33 16.30
C LEU A 185 4.44 -8.62 17.44
N PRO A 186 3.38 -7.82 17.57
CA PRO A 186 2.37 -8.05 18.58
C PRO A 186 1.64 -9.38 18.33
N ILE A 187 1.52 -10.20 19.38
CA ILE A 187 0.79 -11.49 19.33
C ILE A 187 -0.71 -11.24 19.56
N ASN A 188 -1.04 -10.33 20.49
CA ASN A 188 -2.41 -9.90 20.74
C ASN A 188 -2.57 -8.44 20.33
N THR A 189 -3.29 -8.21 19.24
CA THR A 189 -3.44 -6.87 18.64
C THR A 189 -4.70 -6.15 19.13
N LYS A 190 -5.67 -6.87 19.69
CA LYS A 190 -7.02 -6.37 20.01
C LYS A 190 -7.03 -5.07 20.82
N GLU A 191 -6.26 -5.02 21.92
CA GLU A 191 -6.14 -3.82 22.76
C GLU A 191 -5.46 -2.67 21.99
N ARG A 192 -4.46 -3.00 21.18
CA ARG A 192 -3.74 -2.00 20.35
C ARG A 192 -4.59 -1.46 19.23
N GLU A 193 -5.45 -2.30 18.64
CA GLU A 193 -6.43 -1.90 17.63
C GLU A 193 -7.45 -0.92 18.21
N GLU A 194 -7.95 -1.18 19.41
CA GLU A 194 -8.88 -0.29 20.10
C GLU A 194 -8.23 1.06 20.40
N ILE A 195 -7.01 1.08 20.94
CA ILE A 195 -6.25 2.30 21.19
C ILE A 195 -6.01 3.07 19.86
N ALA A 196 -5.62 2.38 18.81
CA ALA A 196 -5.36 3.00 17.51
C ALA A 196 -6.63 3.55 16.87
N GLY A 197 -7.76 2.82 16.96
CA GLY A 197 -9.04 3.27 16.39
C GLY A 197 -9.60 4.49 17.11
N ASN A 198 -9.51 4.53 18.44
CA ASN A 198 -10.07 5.61 19.28
C ASN A 198 -9.23 6.90 19.27
N ARG A 199 -8.06 6.89 18.66
CA ARG A 199 -7.13 8.05 18.66
C ARG A 199 -7.53 9.16 17.68
N TYR A 200 -8.40 8.86 16.73
CA TYR A 200 -8.74 9.75 15.63
C TYR A 200 -10.24 10.09 15.63
N PRO A 201 -10.65 11.19 14.96
CA PRO A 201 -12.06 11.61 14.91
C PRO A 201 -13.04 10.59 14.33
N PHE A 202 -12.51 9.62 13.59
CA PHE A 202 -13.27 8.48 13.04
C PHE A 202 -12.33 7.28 12.88
N ASP A 203 -12.91 6.09 12.92
CA ASP A 203 -12.19 4.84 12.68
C ASP A 203 -12.63 4.24 11.33
N PRO A 204 -11.77 4.30 10.29
CA PRO A 204 -12.12 3.77 8.98
C PRO A 204 -12.21 2.24 8.94
N TYR A 205 -11.72 1.57 9.98
CA TYR A 205 -11.70 0.10 10.09
C TYR A 205 -12.76 -0.45 11.07
N ALA A 206 -13.65 0.39 11.60
CA ALA A 206 -14.79 -0.02 12.43
C ALA A 206 -16.01 -0.38 11.55
N LEU A 207 -15.84 -1.23 10.56
CA LEU A 207 -16.89 -1.61 9.60
C LEU A 207 -17.45 -2.99 9.89
#